data_937978e1122198d2a9b7e4011e5bbc2b
#
_entry.id   937978e1122198d2a9b7e4011e5bbc2b
#
_cell.length_a   1.000
_cell.length_b   1.000
_cell.length_c   1.000
_cell.angle_alpha   90.00
_cell.angle_beta   90.00
_cell.angle_gamma   90.00
#
_symmetry.space_group_name_H-M   'P 1'
#
loop_
_entity.id
_entity.type
_entity.pdbx_description
1 polymer ?
#
loop_
_entity_poly.entity_id
_entity_poly.type
_entity_poly.pdbx_seq_one_letter_code
_entity_poly.pdbx_strand_id
1 'polypeptide(L)'
;MLRIRRDNRLFAALVSLLLLFSLSANLSAQVKPKRTAPEGEPPKSILWVGNSFFYYNNSMHNYLGRLVRAGDAKASHRSTSVTISGSGFDWHDMESYFRPNAIGKYSFVAGNQVKFNKLDKLFDAVIMSDCSQCPVHPQLKSVFHEYAKIQSDIVRKHGAVPMFMMTWAYKDKPEMTAQLADAYTTAGNDNDALVIPGGLAFAKAIGKRPELEFYQKDKRHPTEIGTYLAAATAYASIYRKSPVGNTYSADIDADTAKFLQAVAWETANEYFGR
;
A
#
# COMPACT_ATOMS: atom_id res chain seq x y z
N MET A 1 -53.41 22.49 -50.96
CA MET A 1 -52.79 22.67 -49.61
C MET A 1 -52.40 21.31 -49.09
N LEU A 2 -51.12 20.91 -49.23
CA LEU A 2 -50.57 19.63 -48.68
C LEU A 2 -50.01 19.95 -47.32
N ARG A 3 -50.53 19.29 -46.24
CA ARG A 3 -49.99 19.32 -44.88
C ARG A 3 -48.94 18.20 -44.75
N ILE A 4 -47.67 18.56 -44.69
CA ILE A 4 -46.56 17.67 -44.33
C ILE A 4 -46.62 17.48 -42.82
N ARG A 5 -46.99 16.25 -42.35
CA ARG A 5 -46.83 15.85 -40.95
C ARG A 5 -45.34 15.50 -40.74
N ARG A 6 -44.66 16.32 -39.96
CA ARG A 6 -43.31 16.02 -39.47
C ARG A 6 -43.40 14.89 -38.44
N ASP A 7 -42.77 13.77 -38.73
CA ASP A 7 -42.67 12.61 -37.84
C ASP A 7 -41.61 12.90 -36.75
N ASN A 8 -42.07 13.41 -35.60
CA ASN A 8 -41.20 13.72 -34.46
C ASN A 8 -40.62 12.47 -33.76
N ARG A 9 -41.01 11.26 -34.19
CA ARG A 9 -40.53 10.00 -33.57
C ARG A 9 -39.14 9.60 -34.04
N LEU A 10 -38.77 9.89 -35.26
CA LEU A 10 -37.43 9.62 -35.81
C LEU A 10 -36.37 10.57 -35.26
N PHE A 11 -36.74 11.81 -34.93
CA PHE A 11 -35.81 12.76 -34.34
C PHE A 11 -35.49 12.44 -32.88
N ALA A 12 -36.46 11.95 -32.11
CA ALA A 12 -36.26 11.52 -30.72
C ALA A 12 -35.39 10.27 -30.62
N ALA A 13 -35.51 9.31 -31.56
CA ALA A 13 -34.70 8.10 -31.61
C ALA A 13 -33.22 8.38 -31.95
N LEU A 14 -32.93 9.31 -32.84
CA LEU A 14 -31.57 9.72 -33.19
C LEU A 14 -30.86 10.49 -32.06
N VAL A 15 -31.58 11.35 -31.32
CA VAL A 15 -31.01 12.06 -30.17
C VAL A 15 -30.72 11.13 -29.00
N SER A 16 -31.57 10.12 -28.76
CA SER A 16 -31.33 9.10 -27.73
C SER A 16 -30.16 8.18 -28.07
N LEU A 17 -29.91 7.90 -29.36
CA LEU A 17 -28.75 7.09 -29.79
C LEU A 17 -27.44 7.87 -29.70
N LEU A 18 -27.46 9.19 -29.94
CA LEU A 18 -26.28 10.05 -29.77
C LEU A 18 -25.90 10.30 -28.31
N LEU A 19 -26.88 10.30 -27.38
CA LEU A 19 -26.63 10.41 -25.94
C LEU A 19 -26.07 9.14 -25.32
N LEU A 20 -26.32 7.98 -25.91
CA LEU A 20 -25.72 6.70 -25.47
C LEU A 20 -24.27 6.51 -25.92
N PHE A 21 -23.81 7.23 -26.95
CA PHE A 21 -22.44 7.15 -27.44
C PHE A 21 -21.47 8.12 -26.75
N SER A 22 -21.94 9.07 -25.96
CA SER A 22 -21.11 10.07 -25.28
C SER A 22 -20.70 9.69 -23.85
N LEU A 23 -21.09 8.51 -23.34
CA LEU A 23 -20.64 7.93 -22.06
C LEU A 23 -19.61 6.82 -22.23
N SER A 24 -18.86 6.83 -23.31
CA SER A 24 -17.57 6.13 -23.34
C SER A 24 -16.62 6.94 -22.46
N ALA A 25 -16.82 6.90 -21.14
CA ALA A 25 -15.77 7.24 -20.21
C ALA A 25 -14.56 6.41 -20.65
N ASN A 26 -13.48 7.08 -21.02
CA ASN A 26 -12.18 6.43 -21.16
C ASN A 26 -11.88 5.74 -19.82
N LEU A 27 -12.34 4.50 -19.64
CA LEU A 27 -11.76 3.61 -18.67
C LEU A 27 -10.33 3.35 -19.19
N SER A 28 -9.42 4.26 -18.86
CA SER A 28 -8.01 3.95 -18.96
C SER A 28 -7.83 2.63 -18.20
N ALA A 29 -7.40 1.59 -18.92
CA ALA A 29 -7.20 0.29 -18.28
C ALA A 29 -6.17 0.50 -17.15
N GLN A 30 -6.53 0.15 -15.93
CA GLN A 30 -5.65 0.27 -14.76
C GLN A 30 -4.31 -0.40 -15.05
N VAL A 31 -3.21 0.28 -14.75
CA VAL A 31 -1.86 -0.26 -14.93
C VAL A 31 -1.72 -1.54 -14.12
N LYS A 32 -1.27 -2.62 -14.76
CA LYS A 32 -1.07 -3.91 -14.07
C LYS A 32 0.37 -4.04 -13.56
N PRO A 33 0.57 -4.65 -12.38
CA PRO A 33 1.91 -4.88 -11.85
C PRO A 33 2.65 -5.93 -12.69
N LYS A 34 3.89 -5.64 -13.04
CA LYS A 34 4.82 -6.61 -13.66
C LYS A 34 5.33 -7.62 -12.64
N ARG A 35 5.66 -7.11 -11.44
CA ARG A 35 6.11 -7.96 -10.33
C ARG A 35 4.92 -8.39 -9.49
N THR A 36 4.63 -9.69 -9.49
CA THR A 36 3.47 -10.29 -8.80
C THR A 36 3.87 -11.11 -7.57
N ALA A 37 5.16 -11.19 -7.27
CA ALA A 37 5.72 -11.88 -6.12
C ALA A 37 6.99 -11.16 -5.63
N PRO A 38 7.37 -11.31 -4.35
CA PRO A 38 8.67 -10.86 -3.86
C PRO A 38 9.80 -11.51 -4.65
N GLU A 39 10.94 -10.86 -4.68
CA GLU A 39 12.17 -11.42 -5.20
C GLU A 39 12.80 -12.35 -4.14
N GLY A 40 13.06 -13.59 -4.51
CA GLY A 40 13.66 -14.57 -3.62
C GLY A 40 12.74 -15.06 -2.49
N GLU A 41 13.35 -15.49 -1.40
CA GLU A 41 12.63 -15.95 -0.21
C GLU A 41 11.93 -14.81 0.53
N PRO A 42 10.84 -15.09 1.25
CA PRO A 42 10.16 -14.08 2.06
C PRO A 42 11.13 -13.40 3.04
N PRO A 43 11.13 -12.05 3.12
CA PRO A 43 12.08 -11.31 3.93
C PRO A 43 11.89 -11.59 5.42
N LYS A 44 13.01 -11.81 6.14
CA LYS A 44 13.04 -11.98 7.60
C LYS A 44 13.35 -10.66 8.32
N SER A 45 13.92 -9.70 7.62
CA SER A 45 14.32 -8.40 8.13
C SER A 45 13.84 -7.31 7.19
N ILE A 46 12.93 -6.45 7.65
CA ILE A 46 12.30 -5.42 6.84
C ILE A 46 12.54 -4.04 7.45
N LEU A 47 13.04 -3.11 6.63
CA LEU A 47 13.05 -1.69 6.95
C LEU A 47 11.78 -1.04 6.39
N TRP A 48 11.09 -0.24 7.21
CA TRP A 48 9.94 0.56 6.82
C TRP A 48 10.35 2.02 6.77
N VAL A 49 10.24 2.65 5.61
CA VAL A 49 10.63 4.04 5.38
C VAL A 49 9.43 4.82 4.90
N GLY A 50 9.06 5.87 5.64
CA GLY A 50 7.88 6.66 5.29
C GLY A 50 7.51 7.69 6.35
N ASN A 51 6.23 7.79 6.63
CA ASN A 51 5.66 8.90 7.40
C ASN A 51 4.56 8.42 8.37
N SER A 52 3.64 9.35 8.71
CA SER A 52 2.55 9.09 9.64
C SER A 52 1.62 7.93 9.23
N PHE A 53 1.52 7.63 7.95
CA PHE A 53 0.73 6.48 7.48
C PHE A 53 1.30 5.15 7.98
N PHE A 54 2.60 5.10 8.30
CA PHE A 54 3.22 3.94 8.91
C PHE A 54 3.19 3.94 10.44
N TYR A 55 3.39 5.08 11.11
CA TYR A 55 3.57 5.09 12.57
C TYR A 55 2.27 5.23 13.39
N TYR A 56 1.14 5.61 12.77
CA TYR A 56 -0.14 5.66 13.51
C TYR A 56 -0.50 4.30 14.13
N ASN A 57 -1.29 4.33 15.20
CA ASN A 57 -1.85 3.15 15.89
C ASN A 57 -0.76 2.14 16.28
N ASN A 58 0.30 2.60 16.92
CA ASN A 58 1.44 1.77 17.34
C ASN A 58 2.22 1.14 16.17
N SER A 59 2.14 1.75 15.01
CA SER A 59 2.97 1.48 13.83
C SER A 59 2.68 0.18 13.08
N MET A 60 2.41 0.31 11.79
CA MET A 60 2.03 -0.79 10.88
C MET A 60 3.02 -1.95 10.88
N HIS A 61 4.32 -1.68 11.06
CA HIS A 61 5.34 -2.74 11.10
C HIS A 61 5.16 -3.71 12.28
N ASN A 62 4.59 -3.24 13.41
CA ASN A 62 4.28 -4.09 14.54
C ASN A 62 3.12 -5.05 14.23
N TYR A 63 2.09 -4.56 13.51
CA TYR A 63 0.97 -5.39 13.07
C TYR A 63 1.44 -6.48 12.12
N LEU A 64 2.27 -6.15 11.13
CA LEU A 64 2.84 -7.16 10.23
C LEU A 64 3.63 -8.21 11.01
N GLY A 65 4.50 -7.78 11.92
CA GLY A 65 5.30 -8.71 12.72
C GLY A 65 4.46 -9.64 13.60
N ARG A 66 3.32 -9.17 14.11
CA ARG A 66 2.37 -10.00 14.88
C ARG A 66 1.59 -10.96 13.98
N LEU A 67 1.14 -10.50 12.80
CA LEU A 67 0.51 -11.37 11.80
C LEU A 67 1.45 -12.50 11.36
N VAL A 68 2.72 -12.20 11.12
CA VAL A 68 3.73 -13.19 10.74
C VAL A 68 3.91 -14.25 11.84
N ARG A 69 4.11 -13.82 13.09
CA ARG A 69 4.28 -14.73 14.22
C ARG A 69 3.05 -15.56 14.55
N ALA A 70 1.86 -14.97 14.41
CA ALA A 70 0.60 -15.69 14.61
C ALA A 70 0.32 -16.70 13.48
N GLY A 71 0.75 -16.40 12.25
CA GLY A 71 0.65 -17.32 11.12
C GLY A 71 1.70 -18.42 11.09
N ASP A 72 2.85 -18.19 11.73
CA ASP A 72 3.93 -19.19 11.89
C ASP A 72 4.78 -18.79 13.11
N ALA A 73 4.59 -19.52 14.21
CA ALA A 73 5.30 -19.27 15.46
C ALA A 73 6.83 -19.48 15.38
N LYS A 74 7.31 -20.18 14.35
CA LYS A 74 8.74 -20.40 14.08
C LYS A 74 9.32 -19.36 13.11
N ALA A 75 8.49 -18.51 12.53
CA ALA A 75 8.96 -17.50 11.58
C ALA A 75 9.89 -16.50 12.25
N SER A 76 11.07 -16.34 11.70
CA SER A 76 11.97 -15.24 12.05
C SER A 76 11.47 -13.97 11.36
N HIS A 77 11.10 -12.96 12.14
CA HIS A 77 10.70 -11.66 11.61
C HIS A 77 11.23 -10.53 12.48
N ARG A 78 11.92 -9.60 11.86
CA ARG A 78 12.41 -8.37 12.46
C ARG A 78 12.01 -7.19 11.58
N SER A 79 11.44 -6.18 12.19
CA SER A 79 11.14 -4.91 11.53
C SER A 79 11.87 -3.76 12.20
N THR A 80 12.29 -2.82 11.40
CA THR A 80 12.82 -1.52 11.81
C THR A 80 12.02 -0.45 11.07
N SER A 81 11.67 0.65 11.74
CA SER A 81 10.91 1.74 11.14
C SER A 81 11.69 3.04 11.23
N VAL A 82 11.76 3.75 10.12
CA VAL A 82 12.27 5.13 10.03
C VAL A 82 11.20 5.98 9.40
N THR A 83 10.61 6.85 10.20
CA THR A 83 9.49 7.68 9.77
C THR A 83 9.72 9.14 10.11
N ILE A 84 9.41 10.01 9.15
CA ILE A 84 9.42 11.46 9.31
C ILE A 84 8.00 11.95 9.03
N SER A 85 7.41 12.72 9.93
CA SER A 85 6.03 13.20 9.77
C SER A 85 5.87 14.01 8.49
N GLY A 86 4.92 13.61 7.64
CA GLY A 86 4.63 14.33 6.38
C GLY A 86 5.63 14.13 5.25
N SER A 87 6.66 13.28 5.44
CA SER A 87 7.71 13.10 4.43
C SER A 87 7.22 12.49 3.12
N GLY A 88 7.84 12.93 2.02
CA GLY A 88 7.97 12.21 0.77
C GLY A 88 9.24 11.37 0.73
N PHE A 89 9.48 10.66 -0.36
CA PHE A 89 10.70 9.87 -0.56
C PHE A 89 11.96 10.73 -0.56
N ASP A 90 11.88 11.96 -1.04
CA ASP A 90 12.96 12.96 -1.14
C ASP A 90 13.50 13.44 0.22
N TRP A 91 12.78 13.20 1.32
CA TRP A 91 13.21 13.60 2.66
C TRP A 91 14.10 12.56 3.34
N HIS A 92 14.19 11.36 2.81
CA HIS A 92 14.91 10.24 3.42
C HIS A 92 16.30 10.05 2.84
N ASP A 93 17.32 10.10 3.70
CA ASP A 93 18.69 9.71 3.36
C ASP A 93 18.84 8.18 3.49
N MET A 94 18.36 7.45 2.45
CA MET A 94 18.37 6.00 2.44
C MET A 94 19.76 5.40 2.59
N GLU A 95 20.78 6.00 2.01
CA GLU A 95 22.17 5.53 2.14
C GLU A 95 22.62 5.51 3.61
N SER A 96 22.19 6.48 4.41
CA SER A 96 22.53 6.55 5.84
C SER A 96 21.94 5.39 6.65
N TYR A 97 20.82 4.80 6.21
CA TYR A 97 20.15 3.70 6.92
C TYR A 97 20.90 2.37 6.78
N PHE A 98 21.75 2.26 5.78
CA PHE A 98 22.58 1.07 5.53
C PHE A 98 24.01 1.16 6.05
N ARG A 99 24.40 2.27 6.67
CA ARG A 99 25.77 2.42 7.22
C ARG A 99 26.08 1.32 8.26
N PRO A 100 27.34 0.93 8.45
CA PRO A 100 27.73 -0.17 9.34
C PRO A 100 27.22 -0.08 10.78
N ASN A 101 27.06 1.10 11.34
CA ASN A 101 26.53 1.33 12.68
C ASN A 101 25.16 2.02 12.67
N ALA A 102 24.38 1.80 11.60
CA ALA A 102 23.05 2.36 11.43
C ALA A 102 21.99 1.65 12.30
N ILE A 103 20.75 2.08 12.12
CA ILE A 103 19.57 1.52 12.78
C ILE A 103 19.45 0.02 12.59
N GLY A 104 18.90 -0.68 13.59
CA GLY A 104 18.79 -2.14 13.58
C GLY A 104 20.08 -2.88 13.99
N LYS A 105 21.20 -2.17 14.19
CA LYS A 105 22.49 -2.77 14.57
C LYS A 105 22.55 -3.21 16.02
N TYR A 106 21.73 -2.64 16.88
CA TYR A 106 21.62 -3.01 18.30
C TYR A 106 20.18 -3.04 18.76
N SER A 107 19.95 -3.70 19.88
CA SER A 107 18.66 -3.80 20.55
C SER A 107 18.82 -3.44 22.02
N PHE A 108 17.84 -2.75 22.58
CA PHE A 108 17.72 -2.61 24.03
C PHE A 108 17.09 -3.90 24.59
N VAL A 109 17.68 -4.44 25.61
CA VAL A 109 17.19 -5.65 26.29
C VAL A 109 16.94 -5.38 27.78
N ALA A 110 16.41 -6.35 28.50
CA ALA A 110 16.09 -6.22 29.92
C ALA A 110 17.29 -5.67 30.73
N GLY A 111 17.02 -4.87 31.78
CA GLY A 111 18.04 -4.26 32.62
C GLY A 111 18.76 -3.07 31.99
N ASN A 112 18.14 -2.38 31.03
CA ASN A 112 18.71 -1.23 30.31
C ASN A 112 20.03 -1.55 29.60
N GLN A 113 20.23 -2.80 29.19
CA GLN A 113 21.43 -3.20 28.47
C GLN A 113 21.26 -3.04 26.96
N VAL A 114 22.37 -2.75 26.28
CA VAL A 114 22.44 -2.73 24.82
C VAL A 114 23.08 -4.02 24.33
N LYS A 115 22.37 -4.74 23.48
CA LYS A 115 22.89 -5.90 22.77
C LYS A 115 23.16 -5.54 21.31
N PHE A 116 24.41 -5.64 20.88
CA PHE A 116 24.75 -5.47 19.46
C PHE A 116 24.28 -6.70 18.67
N ASN A 117 23.55 -6.44 17.59
CA ASN A 117 23.08 -7.47 16.67
C ASN A 117 24.22 -7.82 15.71
N LYS A 118 24.65 -9.07 15.70
CA LYS A 118 25.58 -9.60 14.69
C LYS A 118 24.77 -9.91 13.44
N LEU A 119 24.85 -9.03 12.44
CA LEU A 119 24.07 -9.12 11.22
C LEU A 119 25.01 -9.05 10.02
N ASP A 120 24.99 -10.08 9.19
CA ASP A 120 25.70 -10.08 7.91
C ASP A 120 25.03 -9.13 6.92
N LYS A 121 23.71 -9.01 7.03
CA LYS A 121 22.86 -8.12 6.24
C LYS A 121 21.88 -7.40 7.15
N LEU A 122 21.74 -6.08 7.02
CA LEU A 122 20.83 -5.28 7.86
C LEU A 122 19.37 -5.58 7.54
N PHE A 123 18.99 -5.52 6.27
CA PHE A 123 17.63 -5.68 5.80
C PHE A 123 17.57 -6.56 4.55
N ASP A 124 16.58 -7.46 4.50
CA ASP A 124 16.27 -8.24 3.30
C ASP A 124 15.43 -7.43 2.32
N ALA A 125 14.53 -6.59 2.85
CA ALA A 125 13.66 -5.74 2.06
C ALA A 125 13.46 -4.38 2.71
N VAL A 126 13.11 -3.39 1.90
CA VAL A 126 12.67 -2.05 2.34
C VAL A 126 11.29 -1.78 1.79
N ILE A 127 10.32 -1.53 2.67
CA ILE A 127 8.99 -1.07 2.29
C ILE A 127 8.96 0.45 2.43
N MET A 128 8.69 1.12 1.33
CA MET A 128 8.68 2.58 1.23
C MET A 128 7.27 3.10 0.96
N SER A 129 6.89 4.22 1.59
CA SER A 129 5.64 4.93 1.33
C SER A 129 5.91 6.42 1.23
N ASP A 130 5.45 7.02 0.14
CA ASP A 130 5.56 8.46 -0.08
C ASP A 130 4.51 9.24 0.72
N CYS A 131 4.53 10.56 0.64
CA CYS A 131 3.48 11.38 1.22
C CYS A 131 2.11 10.98 0.63
N SER A 132 1.05 11.21 1.38
CA SER A 132 -0.29 10.67 1.09
C SER A 132 -0.84 11.04 -0.31
N GLN A 133 -0.44 12.17 -0.87
CA GLN A 133 -0.91 12.65 -2.18
C GLN A 133 0.23 12.94 -3.17
N CYS A 134 1.50 12.88 -2.76
CA CYS A 134 2.63 13.22 -3.63
C CYS A 134 2.61 12.47 -4.97
N PRO A 135 2.26 11.16 -5.00
CA PRO A 135 2.23 10.41 -6.26
C PRO A 135 1.24 10.95 -7.30
N VAL A 136 0.23 11.70 -6.87
CA VAL A 136 -0.84 12.23 -7.74
C VAL A 136 -0.90 13.76 -7.73
N HIS A 137 -0.09 14.43 -6.91
CA HIS A 137 -0.06 15.88 -6.83
C HIS A 137 0.60 16.48 -8.08
N PRO A 138 0.00 17.49 -8.75
CA PRO A 138 0.51 18.02 -10.02
C PRO A 138 1.97 18.46 -10.00
N GLN A 139 2.45 18.98 -8.87
CA GLN A 139 3.81 19.50 -8.71
C GLN A 139 4.79 18.47 -8.11
N LEU A 140 4.30 17.39 -7.46
CA LEU A 140 5.14 16.46 -6.72
C LEU A 140 5.22 15.06 -7.36
N LYS A 141 4.35 14.73 -8.32
CA LYS A 141 4.37 13.43 -8.98
C LYS A 141 5.68 13.11 -9.69
N SER A 142 6.36 14.11 -10.23
CA SER A 142 7.69 13.92 -10.85
C SER A 142 8.75 13.60 -9.79
N VAL A 143 8.71 14.30 -8.66
CA VAL A 143 9.58 14.04 -7.50
C VAL A 143 9.35 12.63 -6.95
N PHE A 144 8.09 12.19 -6.83
CA PHE A 144 7.76 10.82 -6.45
C PHE A 144 8.44 9.79 -7.35
N HIS A 145 8.31 9.89 -8.68
CA HIS A 145 8.92 8.94 -9.62
C HIS A 145 10.45 9.00 -9.60
N GLU A 146 11.02 10.18 -9.53
CA GLU A 146 12.47 10.39 -9.44
C GLU A 146 13.04 9.70 -8.19
N TYR A 147 12.47 10.00 -7.03
CA TYR A 147 12.96 9.43 -5.77
C TYR A 147 12.55 7.98 -5.55
N ALA A 148 11.47 7.49 -6.16
CA ALA A 148 11.19 6.06 -6.22
C ALA A 148 12.34 5.29 -6.88
N LYS A 149 12.91 5.86 -7.96
CA LYS A 149 14.10 5.29 -8.61
C LYS A 149 15.34 5.39 -7.75
N ILE A 150 15.68 6.59 -7.27
CA ILE A 150 16.88 6.82 -6.46
C ILE A 150 16.91 5.90 -5.24
N GLN A 151 15.80 5.84 -4.49
CA GLN A 151 15.71 5.02 -3.28
C GLN A 151 15.78 3.52 -3.60
N SER A 152 15.12 3.07 -4.68
CA SER A 152 15.19 1.68 -5.12
C SER A 152 16.59 1.24 -5.51
N ASP A 153 17.32 2.10 -6.24
CA ASP A 153 18.71 1.84 -6.62
C ASP A 153 19.63 1.71 -5.39
N ILE A 154 19.47 2.60 -4.40
CA ILE A 154 20.22 2.53 -3.13
C ILE A 154 19.90 1.23 -2.38
N VAL A 155 18.62 0.88 -2.26
CA VAL A 155 18.19 -0.36 -1.60
C VAL A 155 18.85 -1.59 -2.25
N ARG A 156 18.84 -1.66 -3.58
CA ARG A 156 19.46 -2.76 -4.34
C ARG A 156 20.99 -2.78 -4.22
N LYS A 157 21.63 -1.63 -4.24
CA LYS A 157 23.08 -1.49 -4.01
C LYS A 157 23.52 -2.16 -2.70
N HIS A 158 22.67 -2.11 -1.67
CA HIS A 158 22.90 -2.76 -0.39
C HIS A 158 22.35 -4.20 -0.31
N GLY A 159 21.93 -4.79 -1.44
CA GLY A 159 21.47 -6.16 -1.55
C GLY A 159 20.08 -6.41 -0.93
N ALA A 160 19.30 -5.37 -0.64
CA ALA A 160 17.91 -5.48 -0.21
C ALA A 160 16.93 -5.34 -1.38
N VAL A 161 15.69 -5.79 -1.20
CA VAL A 161 14.64 -5.72 -2.21
C VAL A 161 13.74 -4.50 -1.94
N PRO A 162 13.58 -3.56 -2.88
CA PRO A 162 12.64 -2.45 -2.72
C PRO A 162 11.19 -2.92 -2.89
N MET A 163 10.31 -2.40 -2.07
CA MET A 163 8.86 -2.59 -2.15
C MET A 163 8.17 -1.25 -1.88
N PHE A 164 7.01 -1.02 -2.49
CA PHE A 164 6.20 0.17 -2.24
C PHE A 164 4.88 -0.19 -1.55
N MET A 165 4.52 0.56 -0.51
CA MET A 165 3.18 0.54 0.04
C MET A 165 2.35 1.60 -0.66
N MET A 166 1.37 1.18 -1.45
CA MET A 166 0.39 2.06 -2.06
C MET A 166 -0.45 2.73 -0.97
N THR A 167 -0.40 4.05 -0.89
CA THR A 167 -1.25 4.84 0.01
C THR A 167 -2.72 4.78 -0.43
N TRP A 168 -3.61 5.16 0.44
CA TRP A 168 -5.06 5.19 0.20
C TRP A 168 -5.57 6.59 -0.07
N ALA A 169 -6.68 6.68 -0.78
CA ALA A 169 -7.41 7.91 -1.04
C ALA A 169 -7.89 8.56 0.27
N TYR A 170 -8.05 9.87 0.29
CA TYR A 170 -8.72 10.55 1.38
C TYR A 170 -10.21 10.17 1.41
N LYS A 171 -10.83 10.18 2.60
CA LYS A 171 -12.24 9.83 2.79
C LYS A 171 -13.18 10.67 1.89
N ASP A 172 -12.82 11.93 1.66
CA ASP A 172 -13.59 12.89 0.87
C ASP A 172 -13.07 13.07 -0.58
N LYS A 173 -12.11 12.23 -1.01
CA LYS A 173 -11.53 12.23 -2.36
C LYS A 173 -11.33 10.80 -2.89
N PRO A 174 -12.40 10.00 -2.99
CA PRO A 174 -12.29 8.58 -3.37
C PRO A 174 -11.73 8.37 -4.79
N GLU A 175 -11.84 9.36 -5.67
CA GLU A 175 -11.27 9.36 -7.02
C GLU A 175 -9.73 9.24 -7.03
N MET A 176 -9.06 9.61 -5.95
CA MET A 176 -7.62 9.40 -5.79
C MET A 176 -7.22 7.93 -5.85
N THR A 177 -8.14 7.00 -5.56
CA THR A 177 -7.82 5.55 -5.51
C THR A 177 -7.24 5.06 -6.82
N ALA A 178 -7.89 5.32 -7.94
CA ALA A 178 -7.40 4.90 -9.26
C ALA A 178 -6.07 5.59 -9.62
N GLN A 179 -5.96 6.88 -9.34
CA GLN A 179 -4.75 7.65 -9.60
C GLN A 179 -3.55 7.15 -8.80
N LEU A 180 -3.73 6.87 -7.50
CA LEU A 180 -2.69 6.30 -6.64
C LEU A 180 -2.30 4.89 -7.10
N ALA A 181 -3.29 4.07 -7.48
CA ALA A 181 -3.03 2.73 -7.98
C ALA A 181 -2.16 2.76 -9.24
N ASP A 182 -2.47 3.61 -10.20
CA ASP A 182 -1.68 3.77 -11.43
C ASP A 182 -0.28 4.32 -11.14
N ALA A 183 -0.17 5.35 -10.29
CA ALA A 183 1.12 5.97 -9.95
C ALA A 183 2.07 4.98 -9.26
N TYR A 184 1.59 4.29 -8.20
CA TYR A 184 2.42 3.31 -7.50
C TYR A 184 2.73 2.08 -8.35
N THR A 185 1.78 1.60 -9.16
CA THR A 185 2.02 0.45 -10.04
C THR A 185 3.03 0.80 -11.13
N THR A 186 2.94 2.00 -11.70
CA THR A 186 3.95 2.51 -12.65
C THR A 186 5.32 2.57 -12.00
N ALA A 187 5.43 3.20 -10.82
CA ALA A 187 6.71 3.27 -10.09
C ALA A 187 7.25 1.86 -9.76
N GLY A 188 6.38 0.92 -9.35
CA GLY A 188 6.76 -0.47 -9.14
C GLY A 188 7.30 -1.14 -10.40
N ASN A 189 6.63 -0.94 -11.53
CA ASN A 189 7.02 -1.49 -12.82
C ASN A 189 8.35 -0.93 -13.34
N ASP A 190 8.59 0.37 -13.15
CA ASP A 190 9.79 1.07 -13.60
C ASP A 190 11.01 0.70 -12.75
N ASN A 191 10.80 0.33 -11.49
CA ASN A 191 11.85 0.01 -10.54
C ASN A 191 11.93 -1.48 -10.17
N ASP A 192 11.22 -2.34 -10.89
CA ASP A 192 11.12 -3.79 -10.61
C ASP A 192 10.81 -4.07 -9.11
N ALA A 193 9.94 -3.26 -8.51
CA ALA A 193 9.57 -3.32 -7.10
C ALA A 193 8.17 -3.90 -6.91
N LEU A 194 7.98 -4.72 -5.86
CA LEU A 194 6.67 -5.20 -5.48
C LEU A 194 5.85 -4.03 -4.91
N VAL A 195 4.62 -3.85 -5.39
CA VAL A 195 3.68 -2.88 -4.84
C VAL A 195 2.65 -3.59 -3.96
N ILE A 196 2.53 -3.17 -2.72
CA ILE A 196 1.53 -3.65 -1.76
C ILE A 196 0.27 -2.82 -1.96
N PRO A 197 -0.86 -3.39 -2.39
CA PRO A 197 -2.04 -2.63 -2.83
C PRO A 197 -2.92 -2.13 -1.67
N GLY A 198 -2.32 -1.45 -0.68
CA GLY A 198 -3.02 -0.96 0.51
C GLY A 198 -4.20 -0.04 0.18
N GLY A 199 -4.02 0.89 -0.75
CA GLY A 199 -5.07 1.81 -1.18
C GLY A 199 -6.27 1.13 -1.83
N LEU A 200 -6.03 0.08 -2.62
CA LEU A 200 -7.09 -0.74 -3.21
C LEU A 200 -7.85 -1.54 -2.14
N ALA A 201 -7.14 -2.04 -1.12
CA ALA A 201 -7.77 -2.74 0.00
C ALA A 201 -8.70 -1.81 0.79
N PHE A 202 -8.27 -0.56 1.05
CA PHE A 202 -9.13 0.46 1.68
C PHE A 202 -10.39 0.70 0.86
N ALA A 203 -10.27 0.98 -0.43
CA ALA A 203 -11.42 1.24 -1.30
C ALA A 203 -12.39 0.05 -1.31
N LYS A 204 -11.88 -1.17 -1.42
CA LYS A 204 -12.69 -2.39 -1.40
C LYS A 204 -13.40 -2.59 -0.06
N ALA A 205 -12.70 -2.40 1.07
CA ALA A 205 -13.27 -2.56 2.40
C ALA A 205 -14.39 -1.53 2.66
N ILE A 206 -14.15 -0.27 2.31
CA ILE A 206 -15.14 0.81 2.43
C ILE A 206 -16.37 0.53 1.55
N GLY A 207 -16.17 0.05 0.32
CA GLY A 207 -17.26 -0.30 -0.57
C GLY A 207 -18.13 -1.46 -0.07
N LYS A 208 -17.52 -2.43 0.67
CA LYS A 208 -18.23 -3.60 1.23
C LYS A 208 -18.86 -3.31 2.60
N ARG A 209 -18.21 -2.48 3.43
CA ARG A 209 -18.65 -2.16 4.80
C ARG A 209 -18.44 -0.67 5.10
N PRO A 210 -19.27 0.21 4.51
CA PRO A 210 -19.12 1.68 4.66
C PRO A 210 -19.37 2.19 6.07
N GLU A 211 -19.98 1.39 6.94
CA GLU A 211 -20.23 1.72 8.36
C GLU A 211 -18.94 1.64 9.21
N LEU A 212 -17.89 0.97 8.73
CA LEU A 212 -16.62 0.90 9.46
C LEU A 212 -15.79 2.17 9.27
N GLU A 213 -15.25 2.68 10.37
CA GLU A 213 -14.43 3.89 10.34
C GLU A 213 -12.96 3.55 10.07
N PHE A 214 -12.53 3.70 8.80
CA PHE A 214 -11.14 3.47 8.38
C PHE A 214 -10.23 4.68 8.60
N TYR A 215 -10.81 5.87 8.80
CA TYR A 215 -10.08 7.13 8.86
C TYR A 215 -10.25 7.82 10.21
N GLN A 216 -9.18 8.48 10.66
CA GLN A 216 -9.25 9.46 11.74
C GLN A 216 -10.13 10.66 11.35
N LYS A 217 -10.41 11.55 12.29
CA LYS A 217 -11.23 12.77 12.07
C LYS A 217 -10.70 13.66 10.94
N ASP A 218 -9.41 13.60 10.64
CA ASP A 218 -8.77 14.36 9.58
C ASP A 218 -9.02 13.79 8.17
N LYS A 219 -9.74 12.65 8.06
CA LYS A 219 -10.12 11.99 6.81
C LYS A 219 -8.95 11.42 5.99
N ARG A 220 -7.77 11.27 6.59
CA ARG A 220 -6.53 10.85 5.91
C ARG A 220 -5.81 9.73 6.65
N HIS A 221 -5.49 9.97 7.93
CA HIS A 221 -4.77 9.00 8.74
C HIS A 221 -5.65 7.78 9.05
N PRO A 222 -5.05 6.60 9.14
CA PRO A 222 -5.80 5.38 9.40
C PRO A 222 -6.22 5.32 10.87
N THR A 223 -7.38 4.75 11.11
CA THR A 223 -7.73 4.19 12.42
C THR A 223 -6.98 2.86 12.62
N GLU A 224 -7.18 2.21 13.75
CA GLU A 224 -6.65 0.86 14.00
C GLU A 224 -7.13 -0.15 12.95
N ILE A 225 -8.41 -0.09 12.57
CA ILE A 225 -9.01 -0.91 11.50
C ILE A 225 -8.26 -0.71 10.17
N GLY A 226 -7.99 0.56 9.80
CA GLY A 226 -7.23 0.87 8.59
C GLY A 226 -5.80 0.37 8.64
N THR A 227 -5.09 0.57 9.77
CA THR A 227 -3.72 0.08 9.94
C THR A 227 -3.65 -1.45 9.87
N TYR A 228 -4.60 -2.14 10.52
CA TYR A 228 -4.68 -3.60 10.47
C TYR A 228 -4.90 -4.11 9.04
N LEU A 229 -5.85 -3.50 8.30
CA LEU A 229 -6.12 -3.85 6.90
C LEU A 229 -4.86 -3.71 6.02
N ALA A 230 -4.16 -2.56 6.13
CA ALA A 230 -2.93 -2.34 5.37
C ALA A 230 -1.84 -3.36 5.73
N ALA A 231 -1.67 -3.70 7.01
CA ALA A 231 -0.72 -4.70 7.46
C ALA A 231 -1.09 -6.12 6.99
N ALA A 232 -2.40 -6.48 7.02
CA ALA A 232 -2.88 -7.75 6.49
C ALA A 232 -2.69 -7.85 4.96
N THR A 233 -2.86 -6.72 4.24
CA THR A 233 -2.58 -6.65 2.80
C THR A 233 -1.08 -6.81 2.53
N ALA A 234 -0.21 -6.22 3.37
CA ALA A 234 1.24 -6.44 3.28
C ALA A 234 1.60 -7.92 3.54
N TYR A 235 0.98 -8.54 4.54
CA TYR A 235 1.18 -9.97 4.82
C TYR A 235 0.81 -10.84 3.61
N ALA A 236 -0.38 -10.63 3.03
CA ALA A 236 -0.86 -11.36 1.86
C ALA A 236 0.05 -11.16 0.63
N SER A 237 0.55 -9.94 0.44
CA SER A 237 1.40 -9.58 -0.70
C SER A 237 2.80 -10.16 -0.59
N ILE A 238 3.44 -10.00 0.57
CA ILE A 238 4.85 -10.34 0.80
C ILE A 238 5.03 -11.85 1.02
N TYR A 239 4.21 -12.44 1.89
CA TYR A 239 4.35 -13.86 2.24
C TYR A 239 3.54 -14.79 1.35
N ARG A 240 2.66 -14.24 0.49
CA ARG A 240 1.76 -15.02 -0.38
C ARG A 240 0.92 -16.05 0.39
N LYS A 241 0.62 -15.74 1.64
CA LYS A 241 -0.19 -16.54 2.56
C LYS A 241 -1.49 -15.81 2.87
N SER A 242 -2.58 -16.55 2.98
CA SER A 242 -3.85 -15.98 3.40
C SER A 242 -3.77 -15.52 4.85
N PRO A 243 -4.15 -14.28 5.16
CA PRO A 243 -4.33 -13.84 6.54
C PRO A 243 -5.65 -14.34 7.16
N VAL A 244 -6.54 -14.96 6.38
CA VAL A 244 -7.84 -15.46 6.87
C VAL A 244 -7.64 -16.55 7.91
N GLY A 245 -8.22 -16.34 9.09
CA GLY A 245 -8.06 -17.24 10.23
C GLY A 245 -6.79 -16.97 11.06
N ASN A 246 -6.01 -15.93 10.74
CA ASN A 246 -4.91 -15.51 11.59
C ASN A 246 -5.43 -15.09 12.97
N THR A 247 -4.81 -15.60 14.04
CA THR A 247 -5.27 -15.38 15.42
C THR A 247 -4.96 -13.98 15.95
N TYR A 248 -4.07 -13.24 15.29
CA TYR A 248 -3.81 -11.84 15.65
C TYR A 248 -4.88 -10.94 15.01
N SER A 249 -5.66 -10.27 15.82
CA SER A 249 -6.72 -9.35 15.40
C SER A 249 -6.54 -7.92 15.94
N ALA A 250 -5.41 -7.60 16.56
CA ALA A 250 -5.24 -6.36 17.35
C ALA A 250 -6.36 -6.21 18.40
N ASP A 251 -6.81 -5.00 18.69
CA ASP A 251 -7.95 -4.76 19.59
C ASP A 251 -9.29 -4.65 18.80
N ILE A 252 -9.35 -5.31 17.62
CA ILE A 252 -10.50 -5.31 16.71
C ILE A 252 -11.37 -6.53 17.02
N ASP A 253 -12.69 -6.36 16.99
CA ASP A 253 -13.62 -7.48 17.16
C ASP A 253 -13.42 -8.58 16.09
N ALA A 254 -13.74 -9.82 16.46
CA ALA A 254 -13.42 -10.99 15.64
C ALA A 254 -14.06 -10.96 14.24
N ASP A 255 -15.30 -10.47 14.13
CA ASP A 255 -16.01 -10.42 12.84
C ASP A 255 -15.40 -9.37 11.91
N THR A 256 -15.09 -8.20 12.44
CA THR A 256 -14.39 -7.16 11.71
C THR A 256 -12.99 -7.62 11.31
N ALA A 257 -12.21 -8.21 12.21
CA ALA A 257 -10.88 -8.73 11.88
C ALA A 257 -10.93 -9.78 10.76
N LYS A 258 -11.86 -10.74 10.84
CA LYS A 258 -12.06 -11.74 9.79
C LYS A 258 -12.44 -11.12 8.43
N PHE A 259 -13.31 -10.10 8.45
CA PHE A 259 -13.67 -9.35 7.25
C PHE A 259 -12.45 -8.67 6.63
N LEU A 260 -11.63 -7.98 7.43
CA LEU A 260 -10.43 -7.28 6.96
C LEU A 260 -9.38 -8.25 6.40
N GLN A 261 -9.21 -9.41 7.05
CA GLN A 261 -8.34 -10.49 6.56
C GLN A 261 -8.79 -10.99 5.18
N ALA A 262 -10.09 -11.21 5.00
CA ALA A 262 -10.65 -11.64 3.72
C ALA A 262 -10.46 -10.59 2.62
N VAL A 263 -10.74 -9.31 2.92
CA VAL A 263 -10.53 -8.20 1.97
C VAL A 263 -9.06 -8.07 1.58
N ALA A 264 -8.15 -8.17 2.55
CA ALA A 264 -6.71 -8.11 2.28
C ALA A 264 -6.25 -9.22 1.32
N TRP A 265 -6.71 -10.44 1.56
CA TRP A 265 -6.41 -11.60 0.70
C TRP A 265 -6.98 -11.46 -0.71
N GLU A 266 -8.26 -11.10 -0.80
CA GLU A 266 -8.95 -10.87 -2.07
C GLU A 266 -8.27 -9.78 -2.89
N THR A 267 -7.97 -8.64 -2.27
CA THR A 267 -7.32 -7.51 -2.93
C THR A 267 -5.93 -7.88 -3.46
N ALA A 268 -5.12 -8.57 -2.65
CA ALA A 268 -3.79 -9.01 -3.09
C ALA A 268 -3.89 -9.98 -4.27
N ASN A 269 -4.81 -10.94 -4.24
CA ASN A 269 -4.97 -11.91 -5.33
C ASN A 269 -5.45 -11.24 -6.62
N GLU A 270 -6.44 -10.36 -6.57
CA GLU A 270 -6.91 -9.62 -7.74
C GLU A 270 -5.82 -8.72 -8.33
N TYR A 271 -5.11 -7.97 -7.47
CA TYR A 271 -4.06 -7.07 -7.91
C TYR A 271 -2.92 -7.81 -8.63
N PHE A 272 -2.54 -8.97 -8.12
CA PHE A 272 -1.46 -9.78 -8.69
C PHE A 272 -1.91 -10.82 -9.73
N GLY A 273 -3.21 -10.93 -10.01
CA GLY A 273 -3.76 -11.90 -10.97
C GLY A 273 -3.63 -13.35 -10.53
N ARG A 274 -3.90 -13.63 -9.25
CA ARG A 274 -3.80 -14.97 -8.63
C ARG A 274 -5.17 -15.57 -8.38
#